data_237cec60120c4e611330196e7c2fad24
#
_entry.id   237cec60120c4e611330196e7c2fad24
#
_cell.length_a   1.000
_cell.length_b   1.000
_cell.length_c   1.000
_cell.angle_alpha   90.00
_cell.angle_beta   90.00
_cell.angle_gamma   90.00
#
_symmetry.space_group_name_H-M   'P 1'
#
loop_
_entity.id
_entity.type
_entity.pdbx_description
1 polymer ?
#
loop_
_entity_poly.entity_id
_entity_poly.type
_entity_poly.pdbx_seq_one_letter_code
_entity_poly.pdbx_strand_id
1 'polypeptide(L)'
;VISKDKRRRLVKGVFDSYYSDQEDKEIIFDTNRIWSANMPLIADIFPQSKVIACVRNVAWIMDSIERLYASNPFEITKLFNNGVERNTVYSRIEALAMPNRLVGYSWSALKEAYYGKHASSLLIVDYEFLAKAPEKVIPLIYDFIDEPYFEHDFSNVHYDAPEFDQALGIHGMH
;
A
#
# COMPACT_ATOMS: atom_id res chain seq x y z
N VAL A 1 10.50 -5.66 -31.32
CA VAL A 1 10.51 -4.88 -30.08
C VAL A 1 9.29 -3.96 -30.08
N ILE A 2 8.50 -3.96 -29.01
CA ILE A 2 7.32 -3.09 -28.89
C ILE A 2 7.79 -1.67 -28.56
N SER A 3 7.34 -0.64 -29.30
CA SER A 3 7.68 0.77 -29.04
C SER A 3 7.16 1.25 -27.66
N LYS A 4 7.78 2.32 -27.12
CA LYS A 4 7.36 2.92 -25.85
C LYS A 4 5.87 3.32 -25.90
N ASP A 5 5.43 3.98 -26.95
CA ASP A 5 4.03 4.42 -27.10
C ASP A 5 3.05 3.25 -27.19
N LYS A 6 3.43 2.16 -27.82
CA LYS A 6 2.58 0.96 -27.86
C LYS A 6 2.47 0.33 -26.48
N ARG A 7 3.56 0.26 -25.70
CA ARG A 7 3.54 -0.24 -24.33
C ARG A 7 2.65 0.63 -23.42
N ARG A 8 2.80 1.95 -23.52
CA ARG A 8 1.96 2.92 -22.78
C ARG A 8 0.47 2.68 -23.07
N ARG A 9 0.08 2.60 -24.34
CA ARG A 9 -1.31 2.33 -24.72
C ARG A 9 -1.82 0.97 -24.24
N LEU A 10 -0.98 -0.07 -24.27
CA LEU A 10 -1.36 -1.38 -23.75
C LEU A 10 -1.61 -1.35 -22.25
N VAL A 11 -0.70 -0.74 -21.48
CA VAL A 11 -0.86 -0.63 -20.03
C VAL A 11 -2.08 0.24 -19.70
N LYS A 12 -2.25 1.39 -20.37
CA LYS A 12 -3.45 2.22 -20.18
C LYS A 12 -4.73 1.45 -20.50
N GLY A 13 -4.77 0.70 -21.61
CA GLY A 13 -5.93 -0.12 -21.97
C GLY A 13 -6.25 -1.22 -20.95
N VAL A 14 -5.26 -1.75 -20.22
CA VAL A 14 -5.52 -2.67 -19.11
C VAL A 14 -6.27 -1.95 -17.97
N PHE A 15 -5.84 -0.74 -17.59
CA PHE A 15 -6.55 0.05 -16.58
C PHE A 15 -7.95 0.45 -17.04
N ASP A 16 -8.09 0.95 -18.26
CA ASP A 16 -9.38 1.35 -18.83
C ASP A 16 -10.37 0.15 -18.83
N SER A 17 -9.87 -1.05 -19.15
CA SER A 17 -10.68 -2.28 -19.11
C SER A 17 -10.99 -2.75 -17.68
N TYR A 18 -10.03 -2.63 -16.77
CA TYR A 18 -10.21 -3.07 -15.37
C TYR A 18 -11.22 -2.21 -14.63
N TYR A 19 -11.26 -0.90 -14.90
CA TYR A 19 -12.18 0.04 -14.28
C TYR A 19 -13.39 0.40 -15.16
N SER A 20 -13.67 -0.38 -16.20
CA SER A 20 -14.76 -0.08 -17.16
C SER A 20 -16.17 -0.09 -16.53
N ASP A 21 -16.35 -0.76 -15.40
CA ASP A 21 -17.59 -0.76 -14.61
C ASP A 21 -17.70 0.45 -13.65
N GLN A 22 -16.68 1.30 -13.58
CA GLN A 22 -16.59 2.49 -12.73
C GLN A 22 -16.51 3.79 -13.53
N GLU A 23 -16.95 3.79 -14.80
CA GLU A 23 -16.89 4.97 -15.69
C GLU A 23 -17.74 6.16 -15.20
N ASP A 24 -18.72 5.90 -14.31
CA ASP A 24 -19.54 6.92 -13.66
C ASP A 24 -18.84 7.58 -12.45
N LYS A 25 -17.68 7.12 -12.04
CA LYS A 25 -16.93 7.64 -10.89
C LYS A 25 -15.93 8.70 -11.34
N GLU A 26 -15.95 9.85 -10.64
CA GLU A 26 -14.98 10.92 -10.86
C GLU A 26 -13.61 10.57 -10.29
N ILE A 27 -13.59 9.77 -9.21
CA ILE A 27 -12.36 9.37 -8.52
C ILE A 27 -12.34 7.86 -8.28
N ILE A 28 -11.19 7.26 -8.52
CA ILE A 28 -10.92 5.86 -8.21
C ILE A 28 -9.73 5.78 -7.25
N PHE A 29 -9.94 5.16 -6.09
CA PHE A 29 -8.86 4.81 -5.17
C PHE A 29 -8.43 3.36 -5.43
N ASP A 30 -7.20 3.19 -5.90
CA ASP A 30 -6.58 1.88 -6.07
C ASP A 30 -5.59 1.63 -4.93
N THR A 31 -5.83 0.59 -4.14
CA THR A 31 -4.99 0.25 -3.00
C THR A 31 -3.94 -0.79 -3.38
N ASN A 32 -2.71 -0.34 -3.61
CA ASN A 32 -1.61 -1.24 -3.92
C ASN A 32 -0.26 -0.64 -3.51
N ARG A 33 0.50 -1.39 -2.70
CA ARG A 33 1.85 -0.99 -2.24
C ARG A 33 2.88 -0.80 -3.35
N ILE A 34 2.63 -1.31 -4.56
CA ILE A 34 3.58 -1.17 -5.68
C ILE A 34 3.56 0.21 -6.32
N TRP A 35 2.57 1.05 -6.03
CA TRP A 35 2.45 2.37 -6.67
C TRP A 35 3.61 3.28 -6.32
N SER A 36 4.09 3.26 -5.08
CA SER A 36 5.28 4.03 -4.69
C SER A 36 6.54 3.63 -5.46
N ALA A 37 6.70 2.34 -5.81
CA ALA A 37 7.80 1.87 -6.65
C ALA A 37 7.65 2.24 -8.13
N ASN A 38 6.45 2.61 -8.57
CA ASN A 38 6.13 2.83 -9.99
C ASN A 38 5.70 4.27 -10.29
N MET A 39 6.06 5.24 -9.44
CA MET A 39 5.73 6.66 -9.62
C MET A 39 6.02 7.19 -11.04
N PRO A 40 7.18 6.90 -11.67
CA PRO A 40 7.44 7.36 -13.03
C PRO A 40 6.51 6.76 -14.09
N LEU A 41 6.07 5.51 -13.90
CA LEU A 41 5.12 4.84 -14.80
C LEU A 41 3.74 5.46 -14.68
N ILE A 42 3.27 5.63 -13.43
CA ILE A 42 1.96 6.24 -13.15
C ILE A 42 1.91 7.65 -13.72
N ALA A 43 2.92 8.47 -13.46
CA ALA A 43 2.99 9.84 -13.98
C ALA A 43 3.04 9.91 -15.52
N ASP A 44 3.60 8.89 -16.20
CA ASP A 44 3.60 8.82 -17.68
C ASP A 44 2.23 8.43 -18.25
N ILE A 45 1.45 7.59 -17.53
CA ILE A 45 0.15 7.09 -18.00
C ILE A 45 -0.99 7.98 -17.52
N PHE A 46 -0.94 8.39 -16.25
CA PHE A 46 -1.94 9.21 -15.55
C PHE A 46 -1.26 10.43 -14.89
N PRO A 47 -0.98 11.51 -15.65
CA PRO A 47 -0.19 12.64 -15.14
C PRO A 47 -0.78 13.36 -13.93
N GLN A 48 -2.08 13.24 -13.71
CA GLN A 48 -2.79 13.87 -12.58
C GLN A 48 -2.92 12.96 -11.37
N SER A 49 -2.48 11.70 -11.48
CA SER A 49 -2.59 10.77 -10.36
C SER A 49 -1.77 11.22 -9.16
N LYS A 50 -2.32 10.96 -7.98
CA LYS A 50 -1.68 11.19 -6.68
C LYS A 50 -1.45 9.87 -5.99
N VAL A 51 -0.40 9.77 -5.20
CA VAL A 51 -0.10 8.59 -4.39
C VAL A 51 -0.13 9.00 -2.92
N ILE A 52 -0.93 8.32 -2.13
CA ILE A 52 -1.01 8.50 -0.68
C ILE A 52 -0.37 7.28 -0.03
N ALA A 53 0.67 7.50 0.76
CA ALA A 53 1.38 6.44 1.46
C ALA A 53 1.21 6.58 2.97
N CYS A 54 0.46 5.67 3.57
CA CYS A 54 0.40 5.55 5.02
C CYS A 54 1.68 4.92 5.55
N VAL A 55 2.34 5.60 6.49
CA VAL A 55 3.59 5.15 7.10
C VAL A 55 3.42 4.93 8.59
N ARG A 56 4.15 3.96 9.11
CA ARG A 56 4.20 3.65 10.53
C ARG A 56 5.63 3.30 10.92
N ASN A 57 5.97 3.43 12.20
CA ASN A 57 7.25 2.96 12.73
C ASN A 57 7.45 1.48 12.37
N VAL A 58 8.57 1.18 11.70
CA VAL A 58 8.89 -0.18 11.18
C VAL A 58 8.90 -1.24 12.29
N ALA A 59 9.40 -0.89 13.49
CA ALA A 59 9.40 -1.81 14.62
C ALA A 59 7.97 -2.22 15.04
N TRP A 60 7.02 -1.27 15.01
CA TRP A 60 5.61 -1.55 15.30
C TRP A 60 4.95 -2.42 14.22
N ILE A 61 5.31 -2.21 12.96
CA ILE A 61 4.82 -3.06 11.85
C ILE A 61 5.31 -4.50 12.06
N MET A 62 6.60 -4.66 12.35
CA MET A 62 7.20 -5.99 12.56
C MET A 62 6.64 -6.69 13.81
N ASP A 63 6.44 -5.96 14.90
CA ASP A 63 5.82 -6.49 16.11
C ASP A 63 4.37 -6.93 15.86
N SER A 64 3.61 -6.17 15.09
CA SER A 64 2.24 -6.55 14.71
C SER A 64 2.21 -7.85 13.91
N ILE A 65 3.09 -7.98 12.90
CA ILE A 65 3.20 -9.21 12.09
C ILE A 65 3.64 -10.38 12.96
N GLU A 66 4.60 -10.18 13.87
CA GLU A 66 5.08 -11.23 14.76
C GLU A 66 3.99 -11.72 15.72
N ARG A 67 3.17 -10.83 16.28
CA ARG A 67 2.03 -11.22 17.11
C ARG A 67 1.01 -12.05 16.34
N LEU A 68 0.69 -11.66 15.10
CA LEU A 68 -0.21 -12.42 14.24
C LEU A 68 0.37 -13.80 13.92
N TYR A 69 1.65 -13.88 13.62
CA TYR A 69 2.33 -15.15 13.39
C TYR A 69 2.29 -16.04 14.64
N ALA A 70 2.56 -15.48 15.82
CA ALA A 70 2.56 -16.21 17.09
C ALA A 70 1.16 -16.69 17.51
N SER A 71 0.10 -15.95 17.14
CA SER A 71 -1.30 -16.35 17.40
C SER A 71 -1.81 -17.46 16.46
N ASN A 72 -1.12 -17.71 15.34
CA ASN A 72 -1.49 -18.70 14.34
C ASN A 72 -0.38 -19.76 14.11
N PRO A 73 0.07 -20.50 15.14
CA PRO A 73 1.29 -21.30 15.07
C PRO A 73 1.20 -22.52 14.14
N PHE A 74 -0.02 -22.94 13.76
CA PHE A 74 -0.25 -24.06 12.86
C PHE A 74 -0.45 -23.64 11.40
N GLU A 75 -0.54 -22.35 11.13
CA GLU A 75 -0.74 -21.86 9.78
C GLU A 75 0.58 -21.69 9.03
N ILE A 76 0.56 -22.06 7.75
CA ILE A 76 1.70 -21.86 6.85
C ILE A 76 1.47 -20.57 6.08
N THR A 77 1.97 -19.46 6.65
CA THR A 77 1.92 -18.17 5.95
C THR A 77 2.89 -18.12 4.76
N LYS A 78 2.48 -17.39 3.71
CA LYS A 78 3.31 -17.08 2.54
C LYS A 78 4.32 -15.94 2.78
N LEU A 79 4.33 -15.35 3.97
CA LEU A 79 5.31 -14.30 4.32
C LEU A 79 6.74 -14.82 4.37
N PHE A 80 6.92 -16.12 4.64
CA PHE A 80 8.23 -16.75 4.76
C PHE A 80 8.37 -17.89 3.76
N ASN A 81 9.50 -17.96 3.06
CA ASN A 81 9.72 -18.91 1.97
C ASN A 81 10.04 -20.33 2.47
N ASN A 82 10.63 -20.46 3.65
CA ASN A 82 11.15 -21.74 4.14
C ASN A 82 11.16 -21.81 5.68
N GLY A 83 11.51 -23.00 6.21
CA GLY A 83 11.54 -23.24 7.65
C GLY A 83 12.60 -22.41 8.38
N VAL A 84 13.74 -22.12 7.75
CA VAL A 84 14.80 -21.33 8.39
C VAL A 84 14.33 -19.92 8.69
N GLU A 85 13.62 -19.29 7.74
CA GLU A 85 13.03 -17.96 7.94
C GLU A 85 11.96 -17.94 9.05
N ARG A 86 11.30 -19.08 9.32
CA ARG A 86 10.22 -19.22 10.32
C ARG A 86 10.71 -19.54 11.73
N ASN A 87 11.92 -20.07 11.88
CA ASN A 87 12.37 -20.73 13.12
C ASN A 87 12.41 -19.80 14.34
N THR A 88 12.85 -18.57 14.17
CA THR A 88 13.03 -17.64 15.28
C THR A 88 12.43 -16.27 14.94
N VAL A 89 12.13 -15.47 15.96
CA VAL A 89 11.73 -14.07 15.77
C VAL A 89 12.79 -13.29 14.98
N TYR A 90 14.07 -13.55 15.22
CA TYR A 90 15.17 -12.88 14.52
C TYR A 90 15.18 -13.22 13.04
N SER A 91 15.10 -14.49 12.67
CA SER A 91 15.07 -14.91 11.26
C SER A 91 13.82 -14.42 10.53
N ARG A 92 12.68 -14.32 11.22
CA ARG A 92 11.45 -13.74 10.64
C ARG A 92 11.59 -12.24 10.38
N ILE A 93 12.13 -11.49 11.34
CA ILE A 93 12.37 -10.04 11.19
C ILE A 93 13.38 -9.78 10.08
N GLU A 94 14.48 -10.50 10.03
CA GLU A 94 15.47 -10.40 8.95
C GLU A 94 14.86 -10.70 7.59
N ALA A 95 14.04 -11.74 7.48
CA ALA A 95 13.34 -12.09 6.24
C ALA A 95 12.39 -10.96 5.81
N LEU A 96 11.59 -10.40 6.70
CA LEU A 96 10.66 -9.29 6.40
C LEU A 96 11.39 -8.01 5.96
N ALA A 97 12.60 -7.78 6.50
CA ALA A 97 13.41 -6.59 6.21
C ALA A 97 14.16 -6.65 4.87
N MET A 98 14.26 -7.83 4.24
CA MET A 98 14.96 -7.96 2.95
C MET A 98 14.30 -7.07 1.87
N PRO A 99 15.08 -6.47 0.94
CA PRO A 99 14.58 -5.53 -0.08
C PRO A 99 13.48 -6.07 -0.99
N ASN A 100 13.37 -7.37 -1.16
CA ASN A 100 12.36 -8.05 -1.96
C ASN A 100 11.20 -8.64 -1.13
N ARG A 101 11.11 -8.29 0.15
CA ARG A 101 10.11 -8.78 1.08
C ARG A 101 9.15 -7.68 1.53
N LEU A 102 8.13 -8.06 2.27
CA LEU A 102 6.99 -7.21 2.60
C LEU A 102 7.38 -5.83 3.15
N VAL A 103 8.22 -5.78 4.17
CA VAL A 103 8.61 -4.52 4.82
C VAL A 103 9.74 -3.84 4.07
N GLY A 104 10.81 -4.57 3.73
CA GLY A 104 11.98 -3.99 3.08
C GLY A 104 11.70 -3.46 1.68
N TYR A 105 10.85 -4.14 0.90
CA TYR A 105 10.40 -3.64 -0.40
C TYR A 105 9.63 -2.32 -0.27
N SER A 106 8.63 -2.29 0.61
CA SER A 106 7.80 -1.09 0.82
C SER A 106 8.63 0.09 1.31
N TRP A 107 9.58 -0.14 2.22
CA TRP A 107 10.51 0.88 2.69
C TRP A 107 11.39 1.44 1.56
N SER A 108 11.99 0.56 0.76
CA SER A 108 12.87 0.97 -0.34
C SER A 108 12.12 1.73 -1.42
N ALA A 109 10.93 1.24 -1.79
CA ALA A 109 10.06 1.87 -2.77
C ALA A 109 9.61 3.27 -2.33
N LEU A 110 9.18 3.41 -1.07
CA LEU A 110 8.77 4.70 -0.53
C LEU A 110 9.93 5.70 -0.46
N LYS A 111 11.12 5.23 -0.07
CA LYS A 111 12.32 6.06 -0.04
C LYS A 111 12.69 6.57 -1.44
N GLU A 112 12.61 5.72 -2.46
CA GLU A 112 12.84 6.11 -3.85
C GLU A 112 11.79 7.11 -4.34
N ALA A 113 10.52 6.89 -4.02
CA ALA A 113 9.43 7.81 -4.36
C ALA A 113 9.62 9.19 -3.71
N TYR A 114 9.99 9.23 -2.44
CA TYR A 114 10.16 10.45 -1.67
C TYR A 114 11.31 11.33 -2.20
N TYR A 115 12.44 10.73 -2.59
CA TYR A 115 13.57 11.43 -3.17
C TYR A 115 13.52 11.54 -4.70
N GLY A 116 12.48 10.96 -5.31
CA GLY A 116 12.32 10.92 -6.75
C GLY A 116 11.75 12.21 -7.34
N LYS A 117 11.85 12.33 -8.67
CA LYS A 117 11.37 13.51 -9.40
C LYS A 117 9.85 13.74 -9.34
N HIS A 118 9.08 12.74 -8.92
CA HIS A 118 7.62 12.79 -8.80
C HIS A 118 7.15 12.93 -7.34
N ALA A 119 8.03 13.33 -6.42
CA ALA A 119 7.72 13.49 -5.00
C ALA A 119 6.56 14.47 -4.73
N SER A 120 6.31 15.44 -5.61
CA SER A 120 5.16 16.35 -5.52
C SER A 120 3.80 15.66 -5.69
N SER A 121 3.77 14.46 -6.28
CA SER A 121 2.58 13.62 -6.42
C SER A 121 2.47 12.57 -5.31
N LEU A 122 3.31 12.65 -4.26
CA LEU A 122 3.31 11.74 -3.11
C LEU A 122 2.93 12.52 -1.85
N LEU A 123 1.90 12.05 -1.14
CA LEU A 123 1.58 12.46 0.23
C LEU A 123 1.96 11.33 1.18
N ILE A 124 2.75 11.65 2.21
CA ILE A 124 3.04 10.72 3.30
C ILE A 124 2.13 11.06 4.48
N VAL A 125 1.39 10.05 4.93
CA VAL A 125 0.46 10.15 6.06
C VAL A 125 0.97 9.27 7.20
N ASP A 126 1.23 9.88 8.35
CA ASP A 126 1.58 9.14 9.55
C ASP A 126 0.35 8.40 10.10
N TYR A 127 0.46 7.07 10.23
CA TYR A 127 -0.63 6.21 10.70
C TYR A 127 -1.09 6.55 12.13
N GLU A 128 -0.15 6.83 13.02
CA GLU A 128 -0.49 7.12 14.42
C GLU A 128 -1.24 8.44 14.52
N PHE A 129 -0.90 9.41 13.67
CA PHE A 129 -1.60 10.68 13.62
C PHE A 129 -2.97 10.54 12.97
N LEU A 130 -3.08 9.79 11.87
CA LEU A 130 -4.36 9.47 11.22
C LEU A 130 -5.30 8.76 12.19
N ALA A 131 -4.82 7.77 12.94
CA ALA A 131 -5.63 7.02 13.89
C ALA A 131 -6.09 7.83 15.10
N LYS A 132 -5.29 8.83 15.53
CA LYS A 132 -5.60 9.65 16.71
C LYS A 132 -6.45 10.89 16.41
N ALA A 133 -6.32 11.44 15.21
CA ALA A 133 -6.95 12.70 14.84
C ALA A 133 -7.35 12.68 13.35
N PRO A 134 -8.21 11.71 12.92
CA PRO A 134 -8.62 11.58 11.52
C PRO A 134 -9.28 12.86 11.01
N GLU A 135 -10.02 13.57 11.84
CA GLU A 135 -10.67 14.85 11.53
C GLU A 135 -9.69 15.97 11.12
N LYS A 136 -8.40 15.83 11.45
CA LYS A 136 -7.35 16.76 11.04
C LYS A 136 -6.60 16.28 9.80
N VAL A 137 -6.48 14.98 9.62
CA VAL A 137 -5.66 14.37 8.56
C VAL A 137 -6.45 14.21 7.27
N ILE A 138 -7.71 13.76 7.36
CA ILE A 138 -8.53 13.50 6.18
C ILE A 138 -8.74 14.77 5.33
N PRO A 139 -9.03 15.97 5.90
CA PRO A 139 -9.11 17.19 5.09
C PRO A 139 -7.84 17.48 4.29
N LEU A 140 -6.64 17.23 4.86
CA LEU A 140 -5.37 17.42 4.16
C LEU A 140 -5.20 16.44 2.98
N ILE A 141 -5.78 15.25 3.09
CA ILE A 141 -5.80 14.29 1.98
C ILE A 141 -6.69 14.82 0.84
N TYR A 142 -7.87 15.34 1.16
CA TYR A 142 -8.76 15.97 0.18
C TYR A 142 -8.11 17.18 -0.51
N ASP A 143 -7.46 18.05 0.26
CA ASP A 143 -6.69 19.18 -0.30
C ASP A 143 -5.56 18.68 -1.23
N PHE A 144 -4.89 17.59 -0.87
CA PHE A 144 -3.83 17.03 -1.69
C PHE A 144 -4.32 16.44 -3.01
N ILE A 145 -5.48 15.79 -3.02
CA ILE A 145 -6.07 15.21 -4.24
C ILE A 145 -6.88 16.23 -5.06
N ASP A 146 -6.96 17.48 -4.60
CA ASP A 146 -7.71 18.58 -5.22
C ASP A 146 -9.23 18.31 -5.29
N GLU A 147 -9.81 17.67 -4.25
CA GLU A 147 -11.21 17.32 -4.20
C GLU A 147 -11.97 18.01 -3.04
N PRO A 148 -13.25 18.28 -3.21
CA PRO A 148 -14.08 18.82 -2.14
C PRO A 148 -14.14 17.85 -0.95
N TYR A 149 -14.03 18.41 0.27
CA TYR A 149 -14.12 17.59 1.47
C TYR A 149 -15.50 16.94 1.60
N PHE A 150 -15.51 15.64 1.83
CA PHE A 150 -16.70 14.88 2.22
C PHE A 150 -16.69 14.63 3.72
N GLU A 151 -17.82 14.88 4.39
CA GLU A 151 -17.93 14.66 5.83
C GLU A 151 -17.98 13.16 6.16
N HIS A 152 -17.04 12.71 7.01
CA HIS A 152 -16.90 11.32 7.42
C HIS A 152 -17.38 11.10 8.84
N ASP A 153 -18.06 9.98 9.10
CA ASP A 153 -18.32 9.50 10.45
C ASP A 153 -17.16 8.63 10.94
N PHE A 154 -16.22 9.25 11.64
CA PHE A 154 -15.04 8.57 12.20
C PHE A 154 -15.35 7.62 13.37
N SER A 155 -16.58 7.64 13.90
CA SER A 155 -17.02 6.71 14.95
C SER A 155 -17.53 5.37 14.39
N ASN A 156 -17.79 5.31 13.08
CA ASN A 156 -18.36 4.17 12.38
C ASN A 156 -17.50 3.73 11.21
N VAL A 157 -16.23 3.42 11.49
CA VAL A 157 -15.30 2.92 10.48
C VAL A 157 -15.24 1.39 10.56
N HIS A 158 -15.72 0.73 9.51
CA HIS A 158 -15.67 -0.71 9.37
C HIS A 158 -14.89 -1.08 8.11
N TYR A 159 -13.94 -1.97 8.27
CA TYR A 159 -13.19 -2.57 7.18
C TYR A 159 -12.91 -4.03 7.49
N ASP A 160 -13.12 -4.89 6.51
CA ASP A 160 -12.83 -6.32 6.59
C ASP A 160 -12.33 -6.80 5.22
N ALA A 161 -11.23 -7.54 5.20
CA ALA A 161 -10.63 -8.06 3.99
C ALA A 161 -10.23 -9.56 4.13
N PRO A 162 -11.19 -10.45 4.44
CA PRO A 162 -10.90 -11.85 4.71
C PRO A 162 -10.25 -12.58 3.54
N GLU A 163 -10.55 -12.20 2.31
CA GLU A 163 -9.94 -12.79 1.11
C GLU A 163 -8.44 -12.48 1.02
N PHE A 164 -8.04 -11.29 1.43
CA PHE A 164 -6.64 -10.87 1.44
C PHE A 164 -5.87 -11.61 2.54
N ASP A 165 -6.43 -11.71 3.72
CA ASP A 165 -5.87 -12.46 4.85
C ASP A 165 -5.68 -13.93 4.51
N GLN A 166 -6.68 -14.54 3.89
CA GLN A 166 -6.62 -15.92 3.40
C GLN A 166 -5.55 -16.10 2.32
N ALA A 167 -5.41 -15.13 1.41
CA ALA A 167 -4.38 -15.19 0.36
C ALA A 167 -2.96 -15.16 0.92
N LEU A 168 -2.72 -14.47 2.04
CA LEU A 168 -1.45 -14.42 2.75
C LEU A 168 -1.25 -15.59 3.73
N GLY A 169 -2.32 -16.27 4.13
CA GLY A 169 -2.32 -17.30 5.17
C GLY A 169 -2.05 -16.71 6.55
N ILE A 170 -2.63 -15.55 6.84
CA ILE A 170 -2.62 -14.90 8.15
C ILE A 170 -4.00 -14.32 8.41
N HIS A 171 -4.76 -14.94 9.30
CA HIS A 171 -6.06 -14.42 9.71
C HIS A 171 -5.95 -13.25 10.68
N GLY A 172 -6.80 -12.26 10.52
CA GLY A 172 -6.89 -11.08 11.38
C GLY A 172 -5.82 -10.02 11.11
N MET A 173 -5.31 -9.94 9.89
CA MET A 173 -4.40 -8.88 9.48
C MET A 173 -5.16 -7.59 9.14
N HIS A 174 -6.42 -7.71 8.69
CA HIS A 174 -7.31 -6.62 8.28
C HIS A 174 -8.65 -6.67 9.00
#